data_06f99a188f902bce6a3163f1e7001781
#
_entry.id   06f99a188f902bce6a3163f1e7001781
#
_cell.length_a   1.000
_cell.length_b   1.000
_cell.length_c   1.000
_cell.angle_alpha   90.00
_cell.angle_beta   90.00
_cell.angle_gamma   90.00
#
_symmetry.space_group_name_H-M   'P 1'
#
loop_
_entity.id
_entity.type
_entity.pdbx_description
1 polymer ?
#
loop_
_entity_poly.entity_id
_entity_poly.type
_entity_poly.pdbx_seq_one_letter_code
_entity_poly.pdbx_strand_id
1 'polypeptide(L)'
;IEDGQSDEQEQRFHYTLVPILSQCAVPIEEIAEKCNEQQKEIIFLGDGVPVFAEQLKNLMKVPYSFAPAHMNRQRAASFAFLAFEKLRKGEVVPAADHAPEYLRLSQAERERLEKLKQSKGD
;
A
#
# COMPACT_ATOMS: atom_id res chain seq x y z
N ILE A 1 11.76 -40.34 35.97
CA ILE A 1 12.07 -38.98 35.46
C ILE A 1 11.09 -38.78 34.33
N GLU A 2 9.94 -38.18 34.62
CA GLU A 2 8.91 -37.82 33.65
C GLU A 2 9.30 -36.52 32.98
N ASP A 3 9.49 -36.58 31.63
CA ASP A 3 9.69 -35.43 30.79
C ASP A 3 8.36 -34.67 30.68
N GLY A 4 8.24 -33.60 31.46
CA GLY A 4 7.19 -32.62 31.29
C GLY A 4 7.42 -31.83 30.02
N GLN A 5 6.75 -32.23 28.93
CA GLN A 5 6.55 -31.36 27.78
C GLN A 5 5.60 -30.24 28.19
N SER A 6 6.16 -29.10 28.48
CA SER A 6 5.41 -27.84 28.54
C SER A 6 5.03 -27.47 27.12
N ASP A 7 3.79 -27.75 26.75
CA ASP A 7 3.11 -27.15 25.60
C ASP A 7 2.94 -25.65 25.86
N GLU A 8 4.01 -24.90 25.74
CA GLU A 8 3.92 -23.45 25.54
C GLU A 8 3.37 -23.26 24.12
N GLN A 9 2.04 -23.21 24.04
CA GLN A 9 1.36 -22.68 22.87
C GLN A 9 1.80 -21.24 22.73
N GLU A 10 2.87 -21.00 21.96
CA GLU A 10 3.19 -19.68 21.45
C GLU A 10 1.93 -19.13 20.78
N GLN A 11 1.23 -18.22 21.42
CA GLN A 11 0.19 -17.42 20.83
C GLN A 11 0.85 -16.55 19.75
N ARG A 12 1.03 -17.13 18.58
CA ARG A 12 1.47 -16.37 17.39
C ARG A 12 0.30 -15.49 16.98
N PHE A 13 0.42 -14.21 17.22
CA PHE A 13 -0.49 -13.23 16.65
C PHE A 13 -0.32 -13.23 15.13
N HIS A 14 -1.21 -13.91 14.43
CA HIS A 14 -1.24 -13.91 12.98
C HIS A 14 -2.06 -12.71 12.51
N TYR A 15 -1.37 -11.67 12.10
CA TYR A 15 -2.01 -10.57 11.39
C TYR A 15 -2.09 -10.91 9.91
N THR A 16 -3.28 -10.86 9.35
CA THR A 16 -3.48 -10.99 7.90
C THR A 16 -3.84 -9.63 7.34
N LEU A 17 -3.03 -9.14 6.42
CA LEU A 17 -3.35 -7.93 5.65
C LEU A 17 -4.37 -8.31 4.57
N VAL A 18 -5.52 -7.65 4.60
CA VAL A 18 -6.56 -7.81 3.59
C VAL A 18 -6.61 -6.52 2.77
N PRO A 19 -6.16 -6.53 1.50
CA PRO A 19 -6.24 -5.35 0.66
C PRO A 19 -7.71 -5.03 0.34
N ILE A 20 -8.14 -3.82 0.67
CA ILE A 20 -9.49 -3.30 0.35
C ILE A 20 -9.47 -2.64 -1.04
N LEU A 21 -8.35 -2.02 -1.39
CA LEU A 21 -8.10 -1.41 -2.68
C LEU A 21 -6.84 -2.00 -3.28
N SER A 22 -6.88 -2.38 -4.55
CA SER A 22 -5.69 -2.80 -5.29
C SER A 22 -4.73 -1.62 -5.46
N GLN A 23 -3.46 -1.92 -5.75
CA GLN A 23 -2.45 -0.91 -6.01
C GLN A 23 -2.93 0.04 -7.12
N CYS A 24 -2.88 1.34 -6.86
CA CYS A 24 -3.36 2.36 -7.78
C CYS A 24 -2.56 3.67 -7.63
N ALA A 25 -2.64 4.50 -8.65
CA ALA A 25 -2.12 5.86 -8.64
C ALA A 25 -3.28 6.82 -8.95
N VAL A 26 -3.92 7.32 -7.92
CA VAL A 26 -5.12 8.16 -7.99
C VAL A 26 -4.92 9.46 -7.21
N PRO A 27 -5.73 10.50 -7.42
CA PRO A 27 -5.73 11.73 -6.64
C PRO A 27 -5.99 11.46 -5.15
N ILE A 28 -5.48 12.34 -4.28
CA ILE A 28 -5.63 12.19 -2.83
C ILE A 28 -7.09 12.28 -2.38
N GLU A 29 -7.90 13.01 -3.12
CA GLU A 29 -9.35 13.17 -2.89
C GLU A 29 -10.07 11.82 -3.00
N GLU A 30 -9.72 11.03 -4.00
CA GLU A 30 -10.30 9.69 -4.22
C GLU A 30 -9.89 8.73 -3.10
N ILE A 31 -8.62 8.78 -2.65
CA ILE A 31 -8.17 7.98 -1.51
C ILE A 31 -8.92 8.38 -0.23
N ALA A 32 -9.08 9.68 0.02
CA ALA A 32 -9.81 10.16 1.21
C ALA A 32 -11.27 9.73 1.19
N GLU A 33 -11.93 9.74 0.03
CA GLU A 33 -13.30 9.26 -0.14
C GLU A 33 -13.39 7.77 0.19
N LYS A 34 -12.51 6.95 -0.38
CA LYS A 34 -12.44 5.51 -0.09
C LYS A 34 -12.18 5.21 1.39
N CYS A 35 -11.32 5.99 2.04
CA CYS A 35 -11.08 5.88 3.47
C CYS A 35 -12.33 6.23 4.30
N ASN A 36 -13.03 7.31 3.94
CA ASN A 36 -14.25 7.72 4.62
C ASN A 36 -15.39 6.68 4.51
N GLU A 37 -15.48 5.98 3.38
CA GLU A 37 -16.45 4.89 3.17
C GLU A 37 -16.26 3.73 4.17
N GLN A 38 -15.04 3.52 4.68
CA GLN A 38 -14.76 2.41 5.60
C GLN A 38 -15.39 2.61 6.99
N GLN A 39 -15.70 3.84 7.37
CA GLN A 39 -16.27 4.19 8.69
C GLN A 39 -15.43 3.64 9.87
N LYS A 40 -14.14 3.53 9.70
CA LYS A 40 -13.16 3.04 10.67
C LYS A 40 -12.06 4.08 10.90
N GLU A 41 -11.30 3.90 11.97
CA GLU A 41 -10.09 4.68 12.16
C GLU A 41 -9.05 4.33 11.09
N ILE A 42 -8.45 5.36 10.49
CA ILE A 42 -7.47 5.24 9.41
C ILE A 42 -6.09 5.67 9.89
N ILE A 43 -5.09 4.88 9.57
CA ILE A 43 -3.68 5.24 9.81
C ILE A 43 -3.00 5.46 8.47
N PHE A 44 -2.55 6.70 8.23
CA PHE A 44 -1.76 7.00 7.05
C PHE A 44 -0.28 6.79 7.30
N LEU A 45 0.40 6.16 6.36
CA LEU A 45 1.84 5.95 6.39
C LEU A 45 2.42 6.05 4.98
N GLY A 46 3.72 6.28 4.88
CA GLY A 46 4.41 6.40 3.59
C GLY A 46 4.99 7.80 3.35
N ASP A 47 5.79 7.92 2.31
CA ASP A 47 6.52 9.15 1.96
C ASP A 47 5.62 10.29 1.45
N GLY A 48 4.42 9.97 1.00
CA GLY A 48 3.39 10.95 0.64
C GLY A 48 2.75 11.66 1.82
N VAL A 49 2.83 11.12 3.06
CA VAL A 49 2.18 11.71 4.24
C VAL A 49 2.58 13.16 4.50
N PRO A 50 3.86 13.53 4.53
CA PRO A 50 4.24 14.93 4.74
C PRO A 50 3.71 15.90 3.67
N VAL A 51 3.53 15.42 2.46
CA VAL A 51 3.07 16.23 1.32
C VAL A 51 1.56 16.48 1.41
N PHE A 52 0.79 15.47 1.78
CA PHE A 52 -0.67 15.50 1.74
C PHE A 52 -1.35 15.71 3.08
N ALA A 53 -0.59 15.84 4.18
CA ALA A 53 -1.14 15.95 5.53
C ALA A 53 -2.17 17.10 5.68
N GLU A 54 -1.90 18.27 5.10
CA GLU A 54 -2.81 19.42 5.18
C GLU A 54 -4.09 19.21 4.35
N GLN A 55 -3.99 18.57 3.20
CA GLN A 55 -5.16 18.23 2.39
C GLN A 55 -6.03 17.20 3.08
N LEU A 56 -5.42 16.17 3.67
CA LEU A 56 -6.12 15.12 4.42
C LEU A 56 -6.92 15.67 5.59
N LYS A 57 -6.45 16.72 6.29
CA LYS A 57 -7.22 17.39 7.35
C LYS A 57 -8.58 17.91 6.89
N ASN A 58 -8.65 18.36 5.64
CA ASN A 58 -9.87 18.90 5.06
C ASN A 58 -10.77 17.84 4.43
N LEU A 59 -10.20 16.71 4.01
CA LEU A 59 -10.89 15.67 3.27
C LEU A 59 -11.43 14.53 4.16
N MET A 60 -10.75 14.26 5.28
CA MET A 60 -11.12 13.15 6.16
C MET A 60 -12.33 13.52 7.02
N LYS A 61 -13.30 12.60 7.05
CA LYS A 61 -14.53 12.68 7.83
C LYS A 61 -14.59 11.64 8.95
N VAL A 62 -13.73 10.64 8.91
CA VAL A 62 -13.57 9.59 9.93
C VAL A 62 -12.34 9.88 10.78
N PRO A 63 -12.23 9.31 12.00
CA PRO A 63 -11.02 9.41 12.81
C PRO A 63 -9.80 8.91 12.03
N TYR A 64 -8.72 9.65 12.09
CA TYR A 64 -7.48 9.25 11.44
C TYR A 64 -6.24 9.71 12.22
N SER A 65 -5.14 9.06 11.96
CA SER A 65 -3.83 9.40 12.53
C SER A 65 -2.72 9.20 11.48
N PHE A 66 -1.56 9.76 11.77
CA PHE A 66 -0.36 9.53 10.97
C PHE A 66 0.56 8.60 11.74
N ALA A 67 1.09 7.59 11.06
CA ALA A 67 2.12 6.73 11.62
C ALA A 67 3.37 7.56 12.01
N PRO A 68 4.17 7.10 12.99
CA PRO A 68 5.42 7.77 13.35
C PRO A 68 6.31 8.00 12.11
N ALA A 69 7.00 9.14 12.07
CA ALA A 69 7.76 9.60 10.91
C ALA A 69 8.78 8.57 10.37
N HIS A 70 9.31 7.72 11.22
CA HIS A 70 10.21 6.65 10.80
C HIS A 70 9.53 5.55 9.97
N MET A 71 8.19 5.48 9.95
CA MET A 71 7.41 4.54 9.13
C MET A 71 7.02 5.13 7.76
N ASN A 72 7.36 6.39 7.50
CA ASN A 72 7.08 7.05 6.22
C ASN A 72 8.08 6.70 5.12
N ARG A 73 9.09 5.89 5.42
CA ARG A 73 10.09 5.46 4.44
C ARG A 73 10.05 3.94 4.28
N GLN A 74 10.29 3.50 3.06
CA GLN A 74 10.42 2.08 2.74
C GLN A 74 11.57 1.46 3.53
N ARG A 75 11.35 0.24 4.03
CA ARG A 75 12.33 -0.53 4.79
C ARG A 75 12.51 -1.90 4.16
N ALA A 76 13.75 -2.25 3.87
CA ALA A 76 14.09 -3.55 3.31
C ALA A 76 13.59 -4.71 4.19
N ALA A 77 13.65 -4.57 5.50
CA ALA A 77 13.16 -5.60 6.43
C ALA A 77 11.64 -5.83 6.32
N SER A 78 10.85 -4.76 6.19
CA SER A 78 9.39 -4.88 6.00
C SER A 78 9.05 -5.53 4.66
N PHE A 79 9.79 -5.17 3.61
CA PHE A 79 9.65 -5.80 2.30
C PHE A 79 10.02 -7.29 2.36
N ALA A 80 11.15 -7.63 2.98
CA ALA A 80 11.59 -9.02 3.12
C ALA A 80 10.58 -9.87 3.91
N PHE A 81 9.98 -9.32 4.96
CA PHE A 81 8.94 -10.01 5.72
C PHE A 81 7.73 -10.33 4.85
N LEU A 82 7.20 -9.35 4.12
CA LEU A 82 6.06 -9.58 3.22
C LEU A 82 6.39 -10.55 2.08
N ALA A 83 7.60 -10.47 1.53
CA ALA A 83 8.07 -11.40 0.50
C ALA A 83 8.14 -12.83 1.04
N PHE A 84 8.63 -13.01 2.27
CA PHE A 84 8.68 -14.32 2.92
C PHE A 84 7.28 -14.91 3.16
N GLU A 85 6.32 -14.09 3.61
CA GLU A 85 4.93 -14.52 3.76
C GLU A 85 4.30 -14.97 2.43
N LYS A 86 4.57 -14.23 1.34
CA LYS A 86 4.14 -14.62 -0.01
C LYS A 86 4.79 -15.93 -0.46
N LEU A 87 6.09 -16.08 -0.24
CA LEU A 87 6.81 -17.33 -0.54
C LEU A 87 6.18 -18.52 0.18
N ARG A 88 5.87 -18.40 1.47
CA ARG A 88 5.22 -19.48 2.26
C ARG A 88 3.85 -19.85 1.72
N LYS A 89 3.12 -18.90 1.13
CA LYS A 89 1.81 -19.13 0.52
C LYS A 89 1.89 -19.65 -0.92
N GLY A 90 3.08 -19.73 -1.50
CA GLY A 90 3.29 -20.06 -2.90
C GLY A 90 2.92 -18.94 -3.88
N GLU A 91 2.70 -17.73 -3.38
CA GLU A 91 2.40 -16.53 -4.17
C GLU A 91 3.68 -15.93 -4.75
N VAL A 92 4.31 -16.68 -5.65
CA VAL A 92 5.58 -16.31 -6.27
C VAL A 92 5.48 -16.37 -7.79
N VAL A 93 6.28 -15.56 -8.46
CA VAL A 93 6.43 -15.58 -9.91
C VAL A 93 7.87 -15.92 -10.27
N PRO A 94 8.11 -16.65 -11.37
CA PRO A 94 9.46 -16.88 -11.89
C PRO A 94 10.16 -15.57 -12.21
N ALA A 95 11.48 -15.51 -12.07
CA ALA A 95 12.25 -14.32 -12.37
C ALA A 95 12.10 -13.86 -13.83
N ALA A 96 11.84 -14.80 -14.75
CA ALA A 96 11.61 -14.49 -16.17
C ALA A 96 10.28 -13.73 -16.40
N ASP A 97 9.30 -13.95 -15.53
CA ASP A 97 7.95 -13.35 -15.65
C ASP A 97 7.79 -12.11 -14.76
N HIS A 98 8.81 -11.83 -13.92
CA HIS A 98 8.77 -10.70 -13.01
C HIS A 98 9.01 -9.39 -13.77
N ALA A 99 8.03 -8.49 -13.72
CA ALA A 99 8.14 -7.13 -14.23
C ALA A 99 7.63 -6.12 -13.19
N PRO A 100 8.18 -4.90 -13.16
CA PRO A 100 7.61 -3.83 -12.33
C PRO A 100 6.19 -3.51 -12.77
N GLU A 101 5.30 -3.31 -11.83
CA GLU A 101 3.96 -2.83 -12.09
C GLU A 101 3.98 -1.30 -12.18
N TYR A 102 3.89 -0.78 -13.39
CA TYR A 102 3.86 0.66 -13.64
C TYR A 102 2.44 1.20 -13.53
N LEU A 103 2.05 1.61 -12.33
CA LEU A 103 0.72 2.17 -12.05
C LEU A 103 0.50 3.54 -12.70
N ARG A 104 1.56 4.22 -13.09
CA ARG A 104 1.52 5.54 -13.73
C ARG A 104 2.26 5.48 -15.05
N LEU A 105 1.62 5.99 -16.10
CA LEU A 105 2.27 6.16 -17.40
C LEU A 105 3.52 7.01 -17.28
N SER A 106 4.56 6.66 -18.03
CA SER A 106 5.77 7.49 -18.12
C SER A 106 5.43 8.89 -18.64
N GLN A 107 6.29 9.87 -18.38
CA GLN A 107 6.09 11.22 -18.89
C GLN A 107 5.96 11.23 -20.42
N ALA A 108 6.82 10.48 -21.11
CA ALA A 108 6.80 10.39 -22.57
C ALA A 108 5.47 9.82 -23.12
N GLU A 109 4.91 8.82 -22.46
CA GLU A 109 3.60 8.25 -22.85
C GLU A 109 2.46 9.24 -22.62
N ARG A 110 2.48 9.97 -21.50
CA ARG A 110 1.47 11.02 -21.22
C ARG A 110 1.53 12.12 -22.27
N GLU A 111 2.70 12.65 -22.59
CA GLU A 111 2.90 13.67 -23.61
C GLU A 111 2.45 13.18 -24.99
N ARG A 112 2.74 11.91 -25.32
CA ARG A 112 2.26 11.30 -26.56
C ARG A 112 0.74 11.23 -26.63
N LEU A 113 0.09 10.82 -25.53
CA LEU A 113 -1.36 10.74 -25.46
C LEU A 113 -2.02 12.13 -25.56
N GLU A 114 -1.43 13.14 -24.94
CA GLU A 114 -1.91 14.53 -25.05
C GLU A 114 -1.81 15.05 -26.49
N LYS A 115 -0.69 14.84 -27.17
CA LYS A 115 -0.54 15.19 -28.59
C LYS A 115 -1.54 14.49 -29.49
N LEU A 116 -1.82 13.21 -29.25
CA LEU A 116 -2.83 12.45 -29.99
C LEU A 116 -4.27 12.94 -29.75
N LYS A 117 -4.57 13.44 -28.55
CA LYS A 117 -5.88 14.05 -28.26
C LYS A 117 -6.03 15.39 -28.97
N GLN A 118 -4.99 16.21 -29.00
CA GLN A 118 -5.02 17.50 -29.70
C GLN A 118 -5.16 17.34 -31.22
N SER A 119 -4.54 16.30 -31.80
CA SER A 119 -4.64 16.05 -33.25
C SER A 119 -5.95 15.42 -33.74
N LYS A 120 -6.82 14.98 -32.81
CA LYS A 120 -8.16 14.44 -33.13
C LYS A 120 -9.29 15.43 -32.85
N GLY A 121 -8.97 16.61 -32.35
CA GLY A 121 -9.94 17.67 -32.04
C GLY A 121 -10.03 18.77 -33.10
N ASP A 122 -9.23 18.70 -34.16
CA ASP A 122 -9.31 19.48 -35.38
C ASP A 122 -9.93 18.63 -36.51
#